data_15e355fd5380270c8ee0f64e802dd0d9
#
_entry.id   15e355fd5380270c8ee0f64e802dd0d9
#
_cell.length_a   1.000
_cell.length_b   1.000
_cell.length_c   1.000
_cell.angle_alpha   90.00
_cell.angle_beta   90.00
_cell.angle_gamma   90.00
#
_symmetry.space_group_name_H-M   'P 1'
#
loop_
_entity.id
_entity.type
_entity.pdbx_description
1 polymer ?
#
loop_
_entity_poly.entity_id
_entity_poly.type
_entity_poly.pdbx_seq_one_letter_code
_entity_poly.pdbx_strand_id
1 'polypeptide(L)'
;MYTPVRKPVTRSKGRVVGYFASYKNNRMMEWESQLERDFLMTLEVNPNVISYSVQPSTIKFHMDGKPKRYTPDVYVECDDANVFYEVKPAKDAVLPNWQDVFAKARQYFERQGACFEVVTEDDIYREPAFSNTQLILSRRLGLHCKPDYQALCNIFDGNAELPLDTVSELCGPE
;
A
#
# COMPACT_ATOMS: atom_id res chain seq x y z
N MET A 1 13.11 6.46 5.77
CA MET A 1 12.34 6.52 4.50
C MET A 1 13.16 5.85 3.41
N TYR A 2 12.67 4.78 2.81
CA TYR A 2 13.37 4.08 1.74
C TYR A 2 13.26 4.85 0.42
N THR A 3 14.37 4.95 -0.30
CA THR A 3 14.41 5.53 -1.65
C THR A 3 14.30 4.40 -2.67
N PRO A 4 13.50 4.50 -3.74
CA PRO A 4 13.38 3.46 -4.75
C PRO A 4 14.75 3.08 -5.33
N VAL A 5 15.04 1.78 -5.40
CA VAL A 5 16.34 1.25 -5.87
C VAL A 5 16.37 1.10 -7.40
N ARG A 6 15.20 1.05 -8.04
CA ARG A 6 15.08 0.95 -9.50
C ARG A 6 14.72 2.29 -10.12
N LYS A 7 15.25 2.55 -11.32
CA LYS A 7 14.76 3.64 -12.16
C LYS A 7 13.38 3.29 -12.69
N PRO A 8 12.43 4.26 -12.72
CA PRO A 8 11.09 4.01 -13.22
C PRO A 8 11.13 3.47 -14.64
N VAL A 9 10.30 2.47 -14.91
CA VAL A 9 10.13 1.90 -16.25
C VAL A 9 9.25 2.87 -17.04
N THR A 10 9.85 3.77 -17.78
CA THR A 10 9.15 4.80 -18.57
C THR A 10 8.36 4.24 -19.77
N ARG A 11 8.60 3.01 -20.20
CA ARG A 11 7.83 2.27 -21.21
C ARG A 11 8.11 0.78 -21.07
N SER A 12 7.24 0.00 -20.47
CA SER A 12 7.27 -1.45 -20.60
C SER A 12 6.38 -1.87 -21.77
N LYS A 13 6.86 -2.76 -22.62
CA LYS A 13 6.10 -3.34 -23.72
C LYS A 13 4.83 -3.99 -23.15
N GLY A 14 3.67 -3.30 -23.24
CA GLY A 14 2.37 -3.83 -22.88
C GLY A 14 1.95 -3.73 -21.41
N ARG A 15 2.72 -3.08 -20.51
CA ARG A 15 2.29 -2.81 -19.13
C ARG A 15 1.87 -1.35 -18.97
N VAL A 16 0.75 -1.13 -18.29
CA VAL A 16 0.31 0.20 -17.89
C VAL A 16 1.07 0.55 -16.60
N VAL A 17 1.83 1.63 -16.66
CA VAL A 17 2.58 2.18 -15.53
C VAL A 17 2.14 3.60 -15.27
N GLY A 18 2.29 4.12 -14.06
CA GLY A 18 1.88 5.47 -13.77
C GLY A 18 2.31 5.95 -12.39
N TYR A 19 1.66 7.03 -11.97
CA TYR A 19 1.93 7.67 -10.70
C TYR A 19 0.65 7.79 -9.89
N PHE A 20 0.79 7.68 -8.58
CA PHE A 20 -0.27 7.87 -7.60
C PHE A 20 0.18 8.94 -6.59
N ALA A 21 -0.66 9.96 -6.38
CA ALA A 21 -0.37 11.02 -5.43
C ALA A 21 -0.63 10.51 -3.99
N SER A 22 0.42 10.40 -3.19
CA SER A 22 0.32 10.00 -1.79
C SER A 22 0.43 11.22 -0.87
N TYR A 23 -0.62 11.46 -0.09
CA TYR A 23 -0.62 12.48 0.96
C TYR A 23 0.17 12.00 2.19
N LYS A 24 0.09 10.70 2.54
CA LYS A 24 0.88 10.12 3.65
C LYS A 24 2.38 10.33 3.45
N ASN A 25 2.86 10.16 2.22
CA ASN A 25 4.28 10.28 1.88
C ASN A 25 4.64 11.66 1.33
N ASN A 26 3.65 12.54 1.10
CA ASN A 26 3.79 13.86 0.49
C ASN A 26 4.59 13.84 -0.83
N ARG A 27 4.31 12.86 -1.69
CA ARG A 27 4.99 12.67 -3.00
C ARG A 27 4.19 11.81 -3.95
N MET A 28 4.61 11.83 -5.22
CA MET A 28 4.12 10.89 -6.22
C MET A 28 4.77 9.52 -6.01
N MET A 29 3.94 8.47 -5.94
CA MET A 29 4.36 7.08 -5.85
C MET A 29 4.25 6.43 -7.23
N GLU A 30 5.29 5.75 -7.67
CA GLU A 30 5.31 5.03 -8.93
C GLU A 30 4.65 3.66 -8.78
N TRP A 31 4.00 3.16 -9.83
CA TRP A 31 3.48 1.81 -9.90
C TRP A 31 3.70 1.21 -11.30
N GLU A 32 3.97 -0.09 -11.34
CA GLU A 32 4.27 -0.84 -12.56
C GLU A 32 3.11 -1.74 -13.01
N SER A 33 2.02 -1.82 -12.24
CA SER A 33 0.79 -2.55 -12.56
C SER A 33 -0.43 -1.89 -11.93
N GLN A 34 -1.63 -2.14 -12.48
CA GLN A 34 -2.88 -1.67 -11.90
C GLN A 34 -3.11 -2.28 -10.51
N LEU A 35 -2.71 -3.53 -10.30
CA LEU A 35 -2.84 -4.19 -9.02
C LEU A 35 -1.99 -3.50 -7.93
N GLU A 36 -0.75 -3.12 -8.27
CA GLU A 36 0.09 -2.31 -7.37
C GLU A 36 -0.56 -0.94 -7.07
N ARG A 37 -1.07 -0.23 -8.09
CA ARG A 37 -1.80 1.03 -7.88
C ARG A 37 -2.93 0.86 -6.88
N ASP A 38 -3.76 -0.15 -7.08
CA ASP A 38 -4.95 -0.39 -6.27
C ASP A 38 -4.57 -0.78 -4.83
N PHE A 39 -3.47 -1.53 -4.66
CA PHE A 39 -2.89 -1.77 -3.34
C PHE A 39 -2.39 -0.47 -2.67
N LEU A 40 -1.67 0.40 -3.39
CA LEU A 40 -1.25 1.70 -2.85
C LEU A 40 -2.44 2.56 -2.42
N MET A 41 -3.58 2.49 -3.14
CA MET A 41 -4.81 3.16 -2.76
C MET A 41 -5.34 2.65 -1.40
N THR A 42 -5.29 1.35 -1.15
CA THR A 42 -5.72 0.79 0.14
C THR A 42 -4.80 1.23 1.29
N LEU A 43 -3.49 1.28 1.06
CA LEU A 43 -2.53 1.78 2.05
C LEU A 43 -2.75 3.26 2.37
N GLU A 44 -3.11 4.06 1.36
CA GLU A 44 -3.32 5.49 1.51
C GLU A 44 -4.48 5.83 2.45
N VAL A 45 -5.54 5.03 2.46
CA VAL A 45 -6.72 5.24 3.31
C VAL A 45 -6.65 4.49 4.64
N ASN A 46 -5.73 3.54 4.79
CA ASN A 46 -5.62 2.75 6.02
C ASN A 46 -5.03 3.60 7.16
N PRO A 47 -5.77 3.85 8.26
CA PRO A 47 -5.30 4.70 9.34
C PRO A 47 -4.06 4.14 10.07
N ASN A 48 -3.86 2.82 10.08
CA ASN A 48 -2.72 2.17 10.75
C ASN A 48 -1.41 2.29 9.95
N VAL A 49 -1.47 2.74 8.70
CA VAL A 49 -0.29 2.95 7.86
C VAL A 49 0.25 4.35 8.06
N ILE A 50 1.45 4.47 8.62
CA ILE A 50 2.16 5.73 8.82
C ILE A 50 2.74 6.23 7.50
N SER A 51 3.54 5.37 6.87
CA SER A 51 4.21 5.66 5.60
C SER A 51 4.41 4.38 4.79
N TYR A 52 4.66 4.53 3.49
CA TYR A 52 5.03 3.41 2.63
C TYR A 52 5.97 3.85 1.51
N SER A 53 6.74 2.91 0.96
CA SER A 53 7.62 3.16 -0.17
C SER A 53 7.60 2.01 -1.16
N VAL A 54 7.67 2.34 -2.45
CA VAL A 54 7.73 1.36 -3.53
C VAL A 54 9.18 0.93 -3.79
N GLN A 55 9.38 -0.35 -4.12
CA GLN A 55 10.67 -0.95 -4.44
C GLN A 55 11.78 -0.57 -3.44
N PRO A 56 11.57 -0.81 -2.14
CA PRO A 56 12.36 -0.17 -1.06
C PRO A 56 13.83 -0.64 -1.03
N SER A 57 14.07 -1.91 -1.29
CA SER A 57 15.44 -2.48 -1.22
C SER A 57 15.54 -3.77 -2.01
N THR A 58 16.72 -4.05 -2.56
CA THR A 58 17.00 -5.31 -3.22
C THR A 58 17.76 -6.23 -2.28
N ILE A 59 17.19 -7.39 -2.00
CA ILE A 59 17.85 -8.47 -1.26
C ILE A 59 18.53 -9.45 -2.20
N LYS A 60 19.53 -10.17 -1.69
CA LYS A 60 20.26 -11.19 -2.43
C LYS A 60 20.24 -12.50 -1.64
N PHE A 61 19.91 -13.58 -2.28
CA PHE A 61 19.94 -14.92 -1.72
C PHE A 61 20.33 -15.95 -2.79
N HIS A 62 20.63 -17.19 -2.38
CA HIS A 62 20.91 -18.28 -3.31
C HIS A 62 19.67 -19.14 -3.51
N MET A 63 19.40 -19.49 -4.75
CA MET A 63 18.35 -20.39 -5.19
C MET A 63 18.93 -21.34 -6.25
N ASP A 64 18.81 -22.65 -6.04
CA ASP A 64 19.41 -23.68 -6.90
C ASP A 64 20.91 -23.47 -7.16
N GLY A 65 21.65 -23.09 -6.11
CA GLY A 65 23.09 -22.81 -6.17
C GLY A 65 23.48 -21.52 -6.91
N LYS A 66 22.50 -20.73 -7.40
CA LYS A 66 22.73 -19.46 -8.12
C LYS A 66 22.34 -18.26 -7.29
N PRO A 67 23.09 -17.15 -7.35
CA PRO A 67 22.70 -15.91 -6.72
C PRO A 67 21.47 -15.33 -7.41
N LYS A 68 20.44 -15.02 -6.63
CA LYS A 68 19.21 -14.34 -7.09
C LYS A 68 19.07 -12.99 -6.39
N ARG A 69 18.61 -12.00 -7.15
CA ARG A 69 18.24 -10.68 -6.63
C ARG A 69 16.72 -10.60 -6.60
N TYR A 70 16.18 -10.04 -5.54
CA TYR A 70 14.76 -9.85 -5.37
C TYR A 70 14.48 -8.50 -4.72
N THR A 71 13.49 -7.80 -5.21
CA THR A 71 13.04 -6.51 -4.67
C THR A 71 11.54 -6.63 -4.43
N PRO A 72 11.07 -6.55 -3.18
CA PRO A 72 9.65 -6.49 -2.89
C PRO A 72 9.03 -5.22 -3.50
N ASP A 73 7.74 -5.27 -3.80
CA ASP A 73 7.06 -4.16 -4.45
C ASP A 73 6.85 -2.98 -3.50
N VAL A 74 6.48 -3.24 -2.25
CA VAL A 74 6.15 -2.18 -1.29
C VAL A 74 6.72 -2.50 0.10
N TYR A 75 7.21 -1.48 0.78
CA TYR A 75 7.48 -1.48 2.23
C TYR A 75 6.47 -0.57 2.90
N VAL A 76 5.90 -1.04 4.00
CA VAL A 76 4.90 -0.32 4.79
C VAL A 76 5.38 -0.20 6.23
N GLU A 77 5.31 1.00 6.75
CA GLU A 77 5.56 1.34 8.13
C GLU A 77 4.20 1.52 8.82
N CYS A 78 3.94 0.69 9.84
CA CYS A 78 2.77 0.76 10.70
C CYS A 78 3.18 1.00 12.15
N ASP A 79 2.22 1.35 13.01
CA ASP A 79 2.48 1.56 14.43
C ASP A 79 3.08 0.33 15.11
N ASP A 80 2.61 -0.88 14.76
CA ASP A 80 2.97 -2.13 15.43
C ASP A 80 4.06 -2.92 14.72
N ALA A 81 4.21 -2.79 13.41
CA ALA A 81 5.13 -3.61 12.62
C ALA A 81 5.52 -2.98 11.28
N ASN A 82 6.69 -3.37 10.80
CA ASN A 82 7.13 -3.07 9.46
C ASN A 82 6.90 -4.27 8.55
N VAL A 83 6.26 -4.06 7.40
CA VAL A 83 5.89 -5.13 6.48
C VAL A 83 6.40 -4.86 5.07
N PHE A 84 7.02 -5.86 4.48
CA PHE A 84 7.36 -5.86 3.05
C PHE A 84 6.29 -6.65 2.30
N TYR A 85 5.77 -6.07 1.23
CA TYR A 85 4.73 -6.68 0.40
C TYR A 85 5.23 -6.97 -1.01
N GLU A 86 4.83 -8.12 -1.52
CA GLU A 86 4.80 -8.42 -2.95
C GLU A 86 3.35 -8.38 -3.42
N VAL A 87 3.09 -7.67 -4.50
CA VAL A 87 1.76 -7.57 -5.11
C VAL A 87 1.72 -8.44 -6.35
N LYS A 88 0.94 -9.51 -6.33
CA LYS A 88 0.96 -10.51 -7.39
C LYS A 88 -0.43 -11.06 -7.68
N PRO A 89 -0.81 -11.25 -8.96
CA PRO A 89 -2.04 -11.97 -9.29
C PRO A 89 -2.06 -13.34 -8.62
N ALA A 90 -3.22 -13.74 -8.06
CA ALA A 90 -3.38 -14.99 -7.31
C ALA A 90 -2.91 -16.21 -8.10
N LYS A 91 -3.23 -16.25 -9.41
CA LYS A 91 -2.79 -17.31 -10.33
C LYS A 91 -1.26 -17.45 -10.42
N ASP A 92 -0.53 -16.35 -10.30
CA ASP A 92 0.93 -16.33 -10.37
C ASP A 92 1.56 -16.57 -9.00
N ALA A 93 0.92 -16.08 -7.93
CA ALA A 93 1.38 -16.23 -6.56
C ALA A 93 1.50 -17.70 -6.13
N VAL A 94 0.65 -18.59 -6.65
CA VAL A 94 0.66 -20.03 -6.32
C VAL A 94 1.69 -20.84 -7.10
N LEU A 95 2.38 -20.25 -8.07
CA LEU A 95 3.37 -20.96 -8.87
C LEU A 95 4.58 -21.38 -8.03
N PRO A 96 5.11 -22.62 -8.16
CA PRO A 96 6.19 -23.13 -7.33
C PRO A 96 7.44 -22.25 -7.31
N ASN A 97 7.83 -21.71 -8.46
CA ASN A 97 8.98 -20.82 -8.58
C ASN A 97 8.82 -19.51 -7.80
N TRP A 98 7.61 -19.00 -7.64
CA TRP A 98 7.32 -17.82 -6.81
C TRP A 98 7.24 -18.20 -5.34
N GLN A 99 6.62 -19.33 -5.00
CA GLN A 99 6.54 -19.80 -3.61
C GLN A 99 7.94 -19.98 -2.99
N ASP A 100 8.90 -20.53 -3.75
CA ASP A 100 10.30 -20.64 -3.31
C ASP A 100 10.95 -19.26 -3.06
N VAL A 101 10.68 -18.29 -3.94
CA VAL A 101 11.18 -16.91 -3.76
C VAL A 101 10.57 -16.28 -2.52
N PHE A 102 9.26 -16.42 -2.33
CA PHE A 102 8.54 -15.85 -1.18
C PHE A 102 8.99 -16.47 0.14
N ALA A 103 9.22 -17.79 0.16
CA ALA A 103 9.78 -18.46 1.35
C ALA A 103 11.15 -17.89 1.74
N LYS A 104 12.02 -17.64 0.76
CA LYS A 104 13.35 -17.02 0.99
C LYS A 104 13.23 -15.56 1.42
N ALA A 105 12.34 -14.79 0.82
CA ALA A 105 12.09 -13.40 1.19
C ALA A 105 11.56 -13.31 2.63
N ARG A 106 10.56 -14.14 2.98
CA ARG A 106 10.01 -14.21 4.35
C ARG A 106 11.11 -14.50 5.37
N GLN A 107 11.90 -15.54 5.17
CA GLN A 107 13.01 -15.88 6.06
C GLN A 107 14.04 -14.76 6.19
N TYR A 108 14.29 -14.02 5.11
CA TYR A 108 15.24 -12.90 5.12
C TYR A 108 14.72 -11.74 5.97
N PHE A 109 13.48 -11.31 5.77
CA PHE A 109 12.91 -10.17 6.49
C PHE A 109 12.59 -10.47 7.94
N GLU A 110 12.12 -11.67 8.27
CA GLU A 110 11.91 -12.13 9.65
C GLU A 110 13.19 -12.05 10.50
N ARG A 111 14.35 -12.40 9.93
CA ARG A 111 15.65 -12.25 10.60
C ARG A 111 16.01 -10.79 10.90
N GLN A 112 15.37 -9.84 10.23
CA GLN A 112 15.57 -8.41 10.45
C GLN A 112 14.45 -7.78 11.29
N GLY A 113 13.56 -8.60 11.86
CA GLY A 113 12.43 -8.13 12.67
C GLY A 113 11.32 -7.49 11.87
N ALA A 114 11.20 -7.79 10.56
CA ALA A 114 10.13 -7.32 9.69
C ALA A 114 9.32 -8.49 9.14
N CYS A 115 8.06 -8.23 8.79
CA CYS A 115 7.20 -9.21 8.14
C CYS A 115 7.34 -9.16 6.62
N PHE A 116 7.00 -10.26 5.95
CA PHE A 116 6.87 -10.32 4.50
C PHE A 116 5.57 -11.01 4.13
N GLU A 117 4.77 -10.35 3.30
CA GLU A 117 3.47 -10.84 2.86
C GLU A 117 3.30 -10.72 1.35
N VAL A 118 2.46 -11.59 0.78
CA VAL A 118 2.05 -11.55 -0.61
C VAL A 118 0.60 -11.14 -0.65
N VAL A 119 0.29 -10.10 -1.42
CA VAL A 119 -1.06 -9.55 -1.58
C VAL A 119 -1.53 -9.82 -3.01
N THR A 120 -2.75 -10.28 -3.13
CA THR A 120 -3.40 -10.62 -4.40
C THR A 120 -4.63 -9.76 -4.65
N GLU A 121 -5.25 -9.91 -5.82
CA GLU A 121 -6.54 -9.29 -6.13
C GLU A 121 -7.63 -9.66 -5.13
N ASP A 122 -7.59 -10.88 -4.56
CA ASP A 122 -8.57 -11.35 -3.59
C ASP A 122 -8.46 -10.60 -2.25
N ASP A 123 -7.28 -10.09 -1.93
CA ASP A 123 -7.04 -9.27 -0.73
C ASP A 123 -7.40 -7.82 -0.97
N ILE A 124 -7.07 -7.29 -2.14
CA ILE A 124 -7.24 -5.87 -2.49
C ILE A 124 -8.70 -5.53 -2.75
N TYR A 125 -9.41 -6.36 -3.54
CA TYR A 125 -10.76 -6.07 -3.99
C TYR A 125 -11.86 -6.60 -3.06
N ARG A 126 -11.57 -6.65 -1.75
CA ARG A 126 -12.59 -7.01 -0.75
C ARG A 126 -13.65 -5.91 -0.64
N GLU A 127 -14.88 -6.28 -0.93
CA GLU A 127 -16.01 -5.36 -0.77
C GLU A 127 -16.60 -5.42 0.66
N PRO A 128 -17.11 -4.30 1.21
CA PRO A 128 -17.18 -2.95 0.59
C PRO A 128 -15.91 -2.11 0.75
N ALA A 129 -14.84 -2.65 1.29
CA ALA A 129 -13.63 -1.90 1.66
C ALA A 129 -12.98 -1.22 0.44
N PHE A 130 -12.91 -1.91 -0.71
CA PHE A 130 -12.29 -1.34 -1.90
C PHE A 130 -13.13 -0.23 -2.52
N SER A 131 -14.44 -0.40 -2.62
CA SER A 131 -15.36 0.66 -3.07
C SER A 131 -15.30 1.89 -2.18
N ASN A 132 -15.21 1.70 -0.85
CA ASN A 132 -15.03 2.79 0.10
C ASN A 132 -13.68 3.50 -0.08
N THR A 133 -12.61 2.74 -0.33
CA THR A 133 -11.29 3.30 -0.65
C THR A 133 -11.36 4.23 -1.86
N GLN A 134 -11.99 3.78 -2.95
CA GLN A 134 -12.14 4.58 -4.15
C GLN A 134 -12.98 5.84 -3.90
N LEU A 135 -14.06 5.73 -3.13
CA LEU A 135 -14.91 6.85 -2.77
C LEU A 135 -14.15 7.90 -1.95
N ILE A 136 -13.43 7.49 -0.90
CA ILE A 136 -12.63 8.37 -0.07
C ILE A 136 -11.59 9.11 -0.92
N LEU A 137 -10.85 8.41 -1.76
CA LEU A 137 -9.82 9.01 -2.59
C LEU A 137 -10.40 9.96 -3.65
N SER A 138 -11.55 9.65 -4.22
CA SER A 138 -12.21 10.53 -5.18
C SER A 138 -12.66 11.86 -4.58
N ARG A 139 -12.98 11.88 -3.29
CA ARG A 139 -13.38 13.10 -2.55
C ARG A 139 -12.19 13.90 -2.05
N ARG A 140 -11.02 13.27 -1.90
CA ARG A 140 -9.78 13.95 -1.47
C ARG A 140 -9.22 14.96 -2.48
N LEU A 141 -9.59 14.88 -3.73
CA LEU A 141 -9.06 15.75 -4.81
C LEU A 141 -9.35 17.25 -4.63
N GLY A 142 -10.19 17.64 -3.67
CA GLY A 142 -10.49 19.03 -3.34
C GLY A 142 -9.96 19.52 -1.99
N LEU A 143 -9.39 18.64 -1.16
CA LEU A 143 -8.97 19.01 0.19
C LEU A 143 -7.48 19.38 0.19
N HIS A 144 -7.19 20.67 0.31
CA HIS A 144 -5.84 21.21 0.48
C HIS A 144 -5.34 21.13 1.95
N CYS A 145 -6.16 20.66 2.87
CA CYS A 145 -5.82 20.52 4.29
C CYS A 145 -5.76 19.04 4.69
N LYS A 146 -4.86 18.71 5.62
CA LYS A 146 -4.89 17.41 6.30
C LYS A 146 -6.15 17.38 7.18
N PRO A 147 -7.02 16.37 7.08
CA PRO A 147 -8.16 16.26 7.98
C PRO A 147 -7.64 16.19 9.41
N ASP A 148 -8.24 16.97 10.30
CA ASP A 148 -8.00 16.84 11.72
C ASP A 148 -8.74 15.60 12.23
N TYR A 149 -8.03 14.47 12.23
CA TYR A 149 -8.59 13.19 12.67
C TYR A 149 -9.03 13.22 14.12
N GLN A 150 -8.38 14.03 14.98
CA GLN A 150 -8.77 14.17 16.38
C GLN A 150 -10.11 14.90 16.50
N ALA A 151 -10.30 15.96 15.72
CA ALA A 151 -11.57 16.67 15.66
C ALA A 151 -12.70 15.75 15.15
N LEU A 152 -12.42 14.94 14.10
CA LEU A 152 -13.37 13.96 13.61
C LEU A 152 -13.70 12.89 14.67
N CYS A 153 -12.72 12.34 15.36
CA CYS A 153 -12.93 11.38 16.44
C CYS A 153 -13.82 11.98 17.55
N ASN A 154 -13.58 13.23 17.93
CA ASN A 154 -14.36 13.91 18.96
C ASN A 154 -15.84 14.10 18.55
N ILE A 155 -16.12 14.29 17.25
CA ILE A 155 -17.49 14.36 16.73
C ILE A 155 -18.24 13.03 16.93
N PHE A 156 -17.54 11.90 16.76
CA PHE A 156 -18.09 10.57 16.92
C PHE A 156 -17.98 10.03 18.35
N ASP A 157 -17.37 10.77 19.29
CA ASP A 157 -17.21 10.31 20.66
C ASP A 157 -18.58 10.13 21.33
N GLY A 158 -18.88 8.87 21.70
CA GLY A 158 -20.15 8.46 22.25
C GLY A 158 -21.26 8.13 21.22
N ASN A 159 -21.01 8.28 19.91
CA ASN A 159 -21.95 7.95 18.84
C ASN A 159 -21.35 6.89 17.90
N ALA A 160 -22.02 5.75 17.75
CA ALA A 160 -21.58 4.70 16.83
C ALA A 160 -21.84 5.08 15.36
N GLU A 161 -22.88 5.89 15.11
CA GLU A 161 -23.30 6.33 13.78
C GLU A 161 -23.83 7.76 13.87
N LEU A 162 -23.47 8.61 12.91
CA LEU A 162 -24.02 9.95 12.71
C LEU A 162 -24.49 10.12 11.27
N PRO A 163 -25.65 10.78 11.03
CA PRO A 163 -26.06 11.18 9.70
C PRO A 163 -25.01 12.11 9.07
N LEU A 164 -24.84 11.98 7.74
CA LEU A 164 -23.82 12.75 7.01
C LEU A 164 -24.05 14.27 7.12
N ASP A 165 -25.28 14.70 7.14
CA ASP A 165 -25.70 16.11 7.30
C ASP A 165 -25.25 16.64 8.65
N THR A 166 -25.43 15.86 9.73
CA THR A 166 -24.97 16.21 11.08
C THR A 166 -23.45 16.36 11.15
N VAL A 167 -22.71 15.43 10.51
CA VAL A 167 -21.24 15.53 10.43
C VAL A 167 -20.84 16.78 9.66
N SER A 168 -21.51 17.08 8.56
CA SER A 168 -21.26 18.28 7.73
C SER A 168 -21.50 19.58 8.50
N GLU A 169 -22.55 19.65 9.30
CA GLU A 169 -22.86 20.80 10.15
C GLU A 169 -21.83 21.00 11.29
N LEU A 170 -21.36 19.90 11.90
CA LEU A 170 -20.37 19.92 12.97
C LEU A 170 -18.96 20.26 12.49
N CYS A 171 -18.62 19.92 11.24
CA CYS A 171 -17.34 20.28 10.63
C CYS A 171 -17.27 21.76 10.21
N GLY A 172 -18.41 22.48 10.16
CA GLY A 172 -18.50 23.90 9.78
C GLY A 172 -18.31 24.14 8.29
N PRO A 173 -18.71 25.31 7.80
CA PRO A 173 -18.31 25.73 6.46
C PRO A 173 -16.81 26.09 6.45
N GLU A 174 -16.11 25.69 5.41
CA GLU A 174 -14.76 26.16 5.10
C GLU A 174 -14.72 27.68 4.86
#